data_345dfbac716ae1ff6a26ea25b64ce01f
#
_entry.id   345dfbac716ae1ff6a26ea25b64ce01f
#
_cell.length_a   1.000
_cell.length_b   1.000
_cell.length_c   1.000
_cell.angle_alpha   90.00
_cell.angle_beta   90.00
_cell.angle_gamma   90.00
#
_symmetry.space_group_name_H-M   'P 1'
#
loop_
_entity.id
_entity.type
_entity.pdbx_description
1 polymer ?
#
loop_
_entity_poly.entity_id
_entity_poly.type
_entity_poly.pdbx_seq_one_letter_code
_entity_poly.pdbx_strand_id
1 'polypeptide(L)'
;MKTVVIGLLGATLDALKSRGDRWQQWRPTVDLCRQQDLIVDRLELLLQVRFQTLADQIIRDIKSVSPETEVRCHYVEFADAWDFEQVYSALHDFARGYAFKTGQEQYLVHITTGTHVAQICEFLLTESRHLPARLIQTGPPQKPGKPGTYSIIDLDLSKYDRIASRFRQEQTESRDFLKSGIATRNAAFNKIIDRIEQVAIASRAPLLLMGPTGAGKSQLARRIYELKKLRRQVEGRFVEVNCATIRGDGAMSALFGHTKGAFTGAVGSREGLLREAHKGSVFLDEIGELGLEEQAMLLRAIEEGKFFPVGSDREAESQFQLLSGTNRDLHDAVAKGTFRDDLLARINLWTFRLPALRDRPEDLEPNLDYELGRWTETQGTRVTFSKEARKLFLDFATAHTATWSGNFRDFSAAIERMATLAAGGRVAVPDVRDEIERLQASWQRPSAAKLTSSDELLSRYLGADALAALDRFDRVQLADVLTVCSSSRSLSHAGRELFAESRKRRSSQNDADRVRKYLARFAISWVDLKG
;
A
#
# COMPACT_ATOMS: atom_id res chain seq x y z
N MET A 1 -23.09 -29.89 -25.66
CA MET A 1 -22.64 -28.55 -26.06
C MET A 1 -21.69 -28.78 -27.24
N LYS A 2 -21.85 -28.08 -28.35
CA LYS A 2 -20.97 -28.27 -29.52
C LYS A 2 -19.61 -27.64 -29.27
N THR A 3 -18.53 -28.34 -29.63
CA THR A 3 -17.17 -27.83 -29.54
C THR A 3 -16.79 -27.16 -30.87
N VAL A 4 -16.50 -25.88 -30.79
CA VAL A 4 -16.07 -25.07 -31.95
C VAL A 4 -14.61 -24.66 -31.72
N VAL A 5 -13.74 -24.97 -32.67
CA VAL A 5 -12.34 -24.55 -32.62
C VAL A 5 -12.12 -23.42 -33.64
N ILE A 6 -11.44 -22.36 -33.19
CA ILE A 6 -11.00 -21.25 -34.03
C ILE A 6 -9.47 -21.35 -34.12
N GLY A 7 -8.90 -21.30 -35.30
CA GLY A 7 -7.44 -21.37 -35.44
C GLY A 7 -6.95 -20.85 -36.78
N LEU A 8 -5.74 -20.29 -36.76
CA LEU A 8 -5.06 -19.87 -38.00
C LEU A 8 -4.49 -21.08 -38.75
N LEU A 9 -4.60 -21.07 -40.07
CA LEU A 9 -3.97 -22.06 -40.92
C LEU A 9 -2.44 -22.01 -40.76
N GLY A 10 -1.84 -23.16 -40.47
CA GLY A 10 -0.39 -23.31 -40.28
C GLY A 10 0.35 -23.38 -41.62
N ALA A 11 0.61 -22.24 -42.26
CA ALA A 11 1.27 -22.19 -43.55
C ALA A 11 2.59 -22.98 -43.67
N THR A 12 3.29 -23.18 -42.54
CA THR A 12 4.54 -23.93 -42.45
C THR A 12 4.34 -25.35 -41.89
N LEU A 13 3.60 -25.48 -40.79
CA LEU A 13 3.42 -26.75 -40.10
C LEU A 13 2.40 -27.68 -40.77
N ASP A 14 1.34 -27.10 -41.36
CA ASP A 14 0.31 -27.85 -42.11
C ASP A 14 0.68 -28.09 -43.58
N ALA A 15 1.70 -27.36 -44.11
CA ALA A 15 2.17 -27.53 -45.48
C ALA A 15 2.95 -28.84 -45.65
N LEU A 16 2.70 -29.52 -46.76
CA LEU A 16 3.39 -30.77 -47.08
C LEU A 16 4.80 -30.52 -47.60
N LYS A 17 5.77 -31.18 -47.03
CA LYS A 17 7.17 -31.18 -47.52
C LYS A 17 7.41 -32.15 -48.67
N SER A 18 6.59 -33.22 -48.79
CA SER A 18 6.65 -34.18 -49.89
C SER A 18 5.26 -34.81 -50.16
N ARG A 19 4.99 -35.25 -51.41
CA ARG A 19 3.71 -35.88 -51.82
C ARG A 19 3.51 -37.31 -51.28
N GLY A 20 4.57 -37.98 -50.76
CA GLY A 20 4.50 -39.41 -50.46
C GLY A 20 4.00 -39.78 -49.03
N ASP A 21 4.21 -38.92 -48.04
CA ASP A 21 4.05 -39.29 -46.63
C ASP A 21 3.26 -38.31 -45.78
N ARG A 22 2.19 -37.72 -46.37
CA ARG A 22 1.37 -36.71 -45.68
C ARG A 22 0.79 -37.15 -44.34
N TRP A 23 0.61 -38.45 -44.11
CA TRP A 23 0.06 -39.01 -42.89
C TRP A 23 1.12 -39.35 -41.83
N GLN A 24 2.39 -39.37 -42.23
CA GLN A 24 3.52 -39.53 -41.29
C GLN A 24 3.99 -38.17 -40.74
N GLN A 25 3.73 -37.10 -41.49
CA GLN A 25 4.05 -35.75 -41.04
C GLN A 25 2.99 -35.24 -40.10
N TRP A 26 3.41 -34.74 -38.95
CA TRP A 26 2.53 -34.05 -38.02
C TRP A 26 2.06 -32.72 -38.59
N ARG A 27 0.75 -32.54 -38.61
CA ARG A 27 0.05 -31.35 -39.11
C ARG A 27 -0.96 -30.91 -38.04
N PRO A 28 -0.66 -29.85 -37.27
CA PRO A 28 -1.42 -29.47 -36.09
C PRO A 28 -2.92 -29.31 -36.33
N THR A 29 -3.33 -28.68 -37.42
CA THR A 29 -4.75 -28.43 -37.72
C THR A 29 -5.51 -29.72 -38.06
N VAL A 30 -4.91 -30.64 -38.81
CA VAL A 30 -5.52 -31.95 -39.11
C VAL A 30 -5.51 -32.84 -37.87
N ASP A 31 -4.38 -32.83 -37.15
CA ASP A 31 -4.17 -33.70 -36.00
C ASP A 31 -5.12 -33.36 -34.83
N LEU A 32 -5.52 -32.08 -34.70
CA LEU A 32 -6.53 -31.65 -33.76
C LEU A 32 -7.85 -32.40 -33.93
N CYS A 33 -8.28 -32.66 -35.19
CA CYS A 33 -9.49 -33.42 -35.51
C CYS A 33 -9.32 -34.94 -35.48
N ARG A 34 -8.11 -35.45 -35.18
CA ARG A 34 -7.81 -36.90 -35.04
C ARG A 34 -7.87 -37.38 -33.58
N GLN A 35 -8.09 -36.50 -32.65
CA GLN A 35 -8.10 -36.86 -31.24
C GLN A 35 -9.36 -37.67 -30.90
N GLN A 36 -9.20 -38.77 -30.19
CA GLN A 36 -10.31 -39.68 -29.87
C GLN A 36 -11.23 -39.16 -28.76
N ASP A 37 -10.68 -38.37 -27.89
CA ASP A 37 -11.33 -37.81 -26.69
C ASP A 37 -11.74 -36.32 -26.85
N LEU A 38 -11.45 -35.72 -28.00
CA LEU A 38 -11.85 -34.35 -28.36
C LEU A 38 -12.62 -34.37 -29.68
N ILE A 39 -13.93 -34.28 -29.59
CA ILE A 39 -14.79 -34.16 -30.78
C ILE A 39 -14.88 -32.68 -31.14
N VAL A 40 -14.37 -32.34 -32.34
CA VAL A 40 -14.48 -31.00 -32.91
C VAL A 40 -15.69 -30.97 -33.81
N ASP A 41 -16.81 -30.41 -33.34
CA ASP A 41 -18.04 -30.31 -34.18
C ASP A 41 -17.86 -29.33 -35.33
N ARG A 42 -17.11 -28.24 -35.10
CA ARG A 42 -16.84 -27.22 -36.12
C ARG A 42 -15.46 -26.60 -35.95
N LEU A 43 -14.76 -26.44 -37.07
CA LEU A 43 -13.49 -25.72 -37.14
C LEU A 43 -13.69 -24.43 -37.95
N GLU A 44 -13.49 -23.29 -37.30
CA GLU A 44 -13.44 -21.96 -37.91
C GLU A 44 -11.97 -21.69 -38.30
N LEU A 45 -11.65 -21.95 -39.57
CA LEU A 45 -10.29 -21.87 -40.09
C LEU A 45 -9.99 -20.47 -40.62
N LEU A 46 -9.13 -19.74 -39.95
CA LEU A 46 -8.67 -18.41 -40.35
C LEU A 46 -7.50 -18.56 -41.35
N LEU A 47 -7.57 -17.90 -42.49
CA LEU A 47 -6.52 -17.98 -43.50
C LEU A 47 -6.46 -16.70 -44.37
N GLN A 48 -5.30 -16.45 -44.95
CA GLN A 48 -5.17 -15.46 -46.03
C GLN A 48 -5.51 -16.10 -47.37
N VAL A 49 -6.10 -15.33 -48.31
CA VAL A 49 -6.52 -15.81 -49.62
C VAL A 49 -5.41 -16.58 -50.37
N ARG A 50 -4.16 -16.15 -50.24
CA ARG A 50 -2.99 -16.81 -50.85
C ARG A 50 -2.77 -18.27 -50.42
N PHE A 51 -3.36 -18.71 -49.32
CA PHE A 51 -3.24 -20.07 -48.82
C PHE A 51 -4.47 -20.94 -49.09
N GLN A 52 -5.37 -20.52 -49.96
CA GLN A 52 -6.61 -21.25 -50.27
C GLN A 52 -6.34 -22.70 -50.71
N THR A 53 -5.36 -22.94 -51.61
CA THR A 53 -5.03 -24.29 -52.07
C THR A 53 -4.63 -25.23 -50.95
N LEU A 54 -3.88 -24.72 -49.96
CA LEU A 54 -3.50 -25.48 -48.76
C LEU A 54 -4.72 -25.74 -47.87
N ALA A 55 -5.59 -24.76 -47.68
CA ALA A 55 -6.83 -24.91 -46.93
C ALA A 55 -7.74 -25.98 -47.53
N ASP A 56 -7.93 -25.99 -48.88
CA ASP A 56 -8.73 -26.99 -49.57
C ASP A 56 -8.19 -28.41 -49.38
N GLN A 57 -6.88 -28.56 -49.28
CA GLN A 57 -6.27 -29.84 -48.98
C GLN A 57 -6.48 -30.26 -47.52
N ILE A 58 -6.28 -29.35 -46.54
CA ILE A 58 -6.54 -29.58 -45.13
C ILE A 58 -8.00 -29.98 -44.92
N ILE A 59 -8.95 -29.30 -45.55
CA ILE A 59 -10.39 -29.62 -45.47
C ILE A 59 -10.65 -31.05 -45.96
N ARG A 60 -10.07 -31.46 -47.10
CA ARG A 60 -10.21 -32.84 -47.62
C ARG A 60 -9.63 -33.87 -46.63
N ASP A 61 -8.49 -33.56 -46.03
CA ASP A 61 -7.83 -34.44 -45.10
C ASP A 61 -8.59 -34.53 -43.77
N ILE A 62 -9.14 -33.41 -43.24
CA ILE A 62 -10.01 -33.43 -42.06
C ILE A 62 -11.26 -34.28 -42.34
N LYS A 63 -11.94 -34.10 -43.50
CA LYS A 63 -13.10 -34.89 -43.85
C LYS A 63 -12.82 -36.39 -43.94
N SER A 64 -11.58 -36.78 -44.23
CA SER A 64 -11.20 -38.21 -44.28
C SER A 64 -10.96 -38.81 -42.89
N VAL A 65 -10.63 -38.02 -41.88
CA VAL A 65 -10.30 -38.49 -40.53
C VAL A 65 -11.38 -38.15 -39.50
N SER A 66 -12.17 -37.12 -39.74
CA SER A 66 -13.28 -36.65 -38.92
C SER A 66 -14.41 -36.14 -39.81
N PRO A 67 -15.19 -37.05 -40.40
CA PRO A 67 -16.28 -36.66 -41.36
C PRO A 67 -17.34 -35.77 -40.70
N GLU A 68 -17.50 -35.85 -39.41
CA GLU A 68 -18.43 -35.09 -38.58
C GLU A 68 -18.01 -33.64 -38.38
N THR A 69 -16.72 -33.31 -38.55
CA THR A 69 -16.22 -31.94 -38.40
C THR A 69 -16.64 -31.04 -39.54
N GLU A 70 -17.45 -30.03 -39.26
CA GLU A 70 -17.73 -28.95 -40.20
C GLU A 70 -16.57 -27.96 -40.24
N VAL A 71 -15.99 -27.69 -41.42
CA VAL A 71 -14.91 -26.69 -41.57
C VAL A 71 -15.45 -25.46 -42.27
N ARG A 72 -15.29 -24.29 -41.67
CA ARG A 72 -15.64 -22.98 -42.23
C ARG A 72 -14.40 -22.14 -42.37
N CYS A 73 -14.21 -21.53 -43.55
CA CYS A 73 -13.09 -20.66 -43.83
C CYS A 73 -13.45 -19.21 -43.60
N HIS A 74 -12.56 -18.48 -42.93
CA HIS A 74 -12.64 -17.04 -42.71
C HIS A 74 -11.37 -16.38 -43.23
N TYR A 75 -11.54 -15.38 -44.08
CA TYR A 75 -10.39 -14.68 -44.64
C TYR A 75 -10.00 -13.53 -43.74
N VAL A 76 -8.73 -13.53 -43.33
CA VAL A 76 -8.09 -12.47 -42.53
C VAL A 76 -6.87 -11.99 -43.32
N GLU A 77 -6.76 -10.70 -43.55
CA GLU A 77 -5.69 -10.14 -44.37
C GLU A 77 -4.81 -9.22 -43.54
N PHE A 78 -3.51 -9.44 -43.64
CA PHE A 78 -2.45 -8.58 -43.11
C PHE A 78 -1.23 -8.67 -44.03
N ALA A 79 -0.56 -7.55 -44.27
CA ALA A 79 0.57 -7.49 -45.19
C ALA A 79 1.80 -8.18 -44.62
N ASP A 80 2.05 -7.97 -43.31
CA ASP A 80 3.15 -8.59 -42.59
C ASP A 80 2.63 -9.42 -41.41
N ALA A 81 2.91 -10.71 -41.42
CA ALA A 81 2.53 -11.65 -40.36
C ALA A 81 3.39 -11.50 -39.05
N TRP A 82 4.41 -10.65 -39.08
CA TRP A 82 5.26 -10.32 -37.94
C TRP A 82 4.96 -8.93 -37.36
N ASP A 83 4.13 -8.14 -37.99
CA ASP A 83 3.65 -6.87 -37.49
C ASP A 83 2.49 -7.10 -36.52
N PHE A 84 2.72 -6.77 -35.25
CA PHE A 84 1.77 -6.99 -34.17
C PHE A 84 0.46 -6.23 -34.37
N GLU A 85 0.54 -4.97 -34.79
CA GLU A 85 -0.64 -4.10 -34.95
C GLU A 85 -1.56 -4.61 -36.08
N GLN A 86 -0.99 -4.99 -37.22
CA GLN A 86 -1.75 -5.52 -38.33
C GLN A 86 -2.42 -6.86 -38.01
N VAL A 87 -1.68 -7.79 -37.42
CA VAL A 87 -2.19 -9.11 -37.03
C VAL A 87 -3.26 -8.98 -35.95
N TYR A 88 -3.00 -8.15 -34.92
CA TYR A 88 -3.98 -7.93 -33.84
C TYR A 88 -5.26 -7.33 -34.38
N SER A 89 -5.18 -6.29 -35.23
CA SER A 89 -6.35 -5.63 -35.81
C SER A 89 -7.19 -6.60 -36.65
N ALA A 90 -6.56 -7.40 -37.51
CA ALA A 90 -7.28 -8.37 -38.36
C ALA A 90 -8.01 -9.46 -37.54
N LEU A 91 -7.34 -10.00 -36.47
CA LEU A 91 -7.95 -10.99 -35.59
C LEU A 91 -9.03 -10.38 -34.68
N HIS A 92 -8.85 -9.13 -34.25
CA HIS A 92 -9.83 -8.39 -33.46
C HIS A 92 -11.10 -8.09 -34.31
N ASP A 93 -10.94 -7.69 -35.57
CA ASP A 93 -12.06 -7.45 -36.47
C ASP A 93 -12.83 -8.75 -36.74
N PHE A 94 -12.15 -9.88 -36.95
CA PHE A 94 -12.79 -11.19 -36.98
C PHE A 94 -13.59 -11.46 -35.70
N ALA A 95 -12.98 -11.26 -34.53
CA ALA A 95 -13.62 -11.52 -33.22
C ALA A 95 -14.88 -10.65 -33.03
N ARG A 96 -14.86 -9.40 -33.47
CA ARG A 96 -16.02 -8.49 -33.40
C ARG A 96 -17.13 -8.86 -34.42
N GLY A 97 -16.75 -9.36 -35.57
CA GLY A 97 -17.71 -9.74 -36.62
C GLY A 97 -18.34 -11.13 -36.42
N TYR A 98 -17.73 -11.98 -35.61
CA TYR A 98 -18.17 -13.35 -35.40
C TYR A 98 -19.29 -13.44 -34.36
N ALA A 99 -20.40 -14.11 -34.70
CA ALA A 99 -21.55 -14.27 -33.81
C ALA A 99 -21.37 -15.48 -32.87
N PHE A 100 -20.78 -15.26 -31.71
CA PHE A 100 -20.60 -16.29 -30.66
C PHE A 100 -21.92 -16.73 -30.01
N LYS A 101 -22.12 -18.05 -29.85
CA LYS A 101 -23.29 -18.66 -29.20
C LYS A 101 -22.91 -19.36 -27.91
N THR A 102 -22.34 -18.63 -26.99
CA THR A 102 -21.73 -19.15 -25.73
C THR A 102 -22.67 -20.00 -24.88
N GLY A 103 -24.00 -19.85 -25.01
CA GLY A 103 -24.99 -20.69 -24.33
C GLY A 103 -25.17 -22.09 -24.93
N GLN A 104 -24.73 -22.34 -26.17
CA GLN A 104 -24.93 -23.58 -26.91
C GLN A 104 -23.63 -24.22 -27.39
N GLU A 105 -22.58 -23.42 -27.56
CA GLU A 105 -21.30 -23.79 -28.11
C GLU A 105 -20.17 -23.47 -27.13
N GLN A 106 -19.19 -24.37 -27.06
CA GLN A 106 -17.94 -24.16 -26.34
C GLN A 106 -16.86 -23.83 -27.37
N TYR A 107 -16.16 -22.73 -27.13
CA TYR A 107 -15.13 -22.25 -28.06
C TYR A 107 -13.74 -22.55 -27.52
N LEU A 108 -12.85 -22.98 -28.42
CA LEU A 108 -11.42 -23.20 -28.19
C LEU A 108 -10.64 -22.44 -29.25
N VAL A 109 -9.56 -21.76 -28.89
CA VAL A 109 -8.63 -21.08 -29.80
C VAL A 109 -7.37 -21.91 -29.93
N HIS A 110 -7.04 -22.36 -31.14
CA HIS A 110 -5.90 -23.21 -31.43
C HIS A 110 -4.65 -22.40 -31.68
N ILE A 111 -3.78 -22.30 -30.65
CA ILE A 111 -2.60 -21.44 -30.64
C ILE A 111 -1.29 -22.13 -31.10
N THR A 112 -1.36 -23.29 -31.71
CA THR A 112 -0.14 -24.01 -32.16
C THR A 112 0.36 -23.55 -33.52
N THR A 113 -0.53 -22.99 -34.35
CA THR A 113 -0.26 -22.55 -35.73
C THR A 113 -0.14 -21.02 -35.79
N GLY A 114 0.31 -20.51 -36.95
CA GLY A 114 0.59 -19.08 -37.11
C GLY A 114 2.01 -18.68 -36.67
N THR A 115 2.32 -17.41 -36.82
CA THR A 115 3.56 -16.81 -36.27
C THR A 115 3.46 -16.65 -34.76
N HIS A 116 4.59 -16.44 -34.05
CA HIS A 116 4.56 -16.12 -32.63
C HIS A 116 3.75 -14.85 -32.33
N VAL A 117 3.75 -13.89 -33.27
CA VAL A 117 2.93 -12.68 -33.14
C VAL A 117 1.44 -13.04 -33.14
N ALA A 118 1.01 -13.90 -34.10
CA ALA A 118 -0.38 -14.36 -34.18
C ALA A 118 -0.80 -15.11 -32.91
N GLN A 119 0.06 -16.00 -32.40
CA GLN A 119 -0.19 -16.74 -31.14
C GLN A 119 -0.35 -15.80 -29.93
N ILE A 120 0.46 -14.73 -29.84
CA ILE A 120 0.33 -13.71 -28.80
C ILE A 120 -0.97 -12.94 -28.96
N CYS A 121 -1.36 -12.57 -30.18
CA CYS A 121 -2.61 -11.86 -30.44
C CYS A 121 -3.84 -12.73 -30.07
N GLU A 122 -3.84 -14.02 -30.46
CA GLU A 122 -4.89 -14.98 -30.07
C GLU A 122 -4.99 -15.13 -28.55
N PHE A 123 -3.85 -15.21 -27.85
CA PHE A 123 -3.79 -15.24 -26.40
C PHE A 123 -4.41 -13.98 -25.79
N LEU A 124 -4.01 -12.78 -26.23
CA LEU A 124 -4.49 -11.51 -25.72
C LEU A 124 -5.99 -11.31 -25.98
N LEU A 125 -6.49 -11.69 -27.17
CA LEU A 125 -7.91 -11.60 -27.51
C LEU A 125 -8.76 -12.58 -26.70
N THR A 126 -8.22 -13.73 -26.32
CA THR A 126 -8.88 -14.70 -25.46
C THR A 126 -8.86 -14.22 -24.00
N GLU A 127 -7.74 -13.70 -23.51
CA GLU A 127 -7.60 -13.18 -22.16
C GLU A 127 -8.50 -11.95 -21.94
N SER A 128 -8.56 -11.04 -22.90
CA SER A 128 -9.44 -9.87 -22.88
C SER A 128 -10.92 -10.19 -23.16
N ARG A 129 -11.27 -11.47 -23.38
CA ARG A 129 -12.62 -11.99 -23.67
C ARG A 129 -13.26 -11.44 -24.97
N HIS A 130 -12.48 -10.88 -25.88
CA HIS A 130 -12.96 -10.61 -27.24
C HIS A 130 -13.24 -11.93 -27.99
N LEU A 131 -12.44 -12.98 -27.69
CA LEU A 131 -12.73 -14.36 -28.02
C LEU A 131 -13.18 -15.07 -26.75
N PRO A 132 -14.48 -15.34 -26.54
CA PRO A 132 -15.00 -16.01 -25.34
C PRO A 132 -14.70 -17.52 -25.38
N ALA A 133 -13.43 -17.87 -25.34
CA ALA A 133 -12.91 -19.21 -25.57
C ALA A 133 -11.89 -19.60 -24.48
N ARG A 134 -11.50 -20.90 -24.47
CA ARG A 134 -10.27 -21.37 -23.84
C ARG A 134 -9.21 -21.62 -24.90
N LEU A 135 -7.95 -21.59 -24.51
CA LEU A 135 -6.87 -21.91 -25.45
C LEU A 135 -6.68 -23.42 -25.56
N ILE A 136 -6.38 -23.90 -26.77
CA ILE A 136 -5.95 -25.28 -27.00
C ILE A 136 -4.61 -25.27 -27.74
N GLN A 137 -3.67 -26.06 -27.23
CA GLN A 137 -2.37 -26.26 -27.84
C GLN A 137 -2.22 -27.73 -28.22
N THR A 138 -1.73 -28.01 -29.44
CA THR A 138 -1.38 -29.35 -29.87
C THR A 138 0.13 -29.55 -29.87
N GLY A 139 0.57 -30.78 -29.62
CA GLY A 139 1.96 -31.20 -29.64
C GLY A 139 2.20 -32.37 -30.59
N PRO A 140 3.45 -32.55 -31.10
CA PRO A 140 3.77 -33.64 -32.03
C PRO A 140 3.58 -35.02 -31.36
N PRO A 141 3.29 -36.06 -32.17
CA PRO A 141 3.13 -37.43 -31.69
C PRO A 141 4.43 -37.98 -31.14
N GLN A 142 4.36 -38.78 -30.08
CA GLN A 142 5.53 -39.48 -29.55
C GLN A 142 6.03 -40.62 -30.46
N LYS A 143 5.17 -41.14 -31.37
CA LYS A 143 5.48 -42.17 -32.34
C LYS A 143 4.92 -41.80 -33.69
N PRO A 144 5.65 -42.02 -34.82
CA PRO A 144 5.17 -41.78 -36.16
C PRO A 144 3.82 -42.47 -36.45
N GLY A 145 2.89 -41.75 -37.12
CA GLY A 145 1.58 -42.28 -37.53
C GLY A 145 0.49 -42.29 -36.44
N LYS A 146 0.84 -41.98 -35.20
CA LYS A 146 -0.17 -41.78 -34.13
C LYS A 146 -0.62 -40.32 -34.08
N PRO A 147 -1.82 -40.03 -33.50
CA PRO A 147 -2.19 -38.67 -33.18
C PRO A 147 -1.19 -38.05 -32.20
N GLY A 148 -0.96 -36.75 -32.33
CA GLY A 148 -0.20 -35.98 -31.34
C GLY A 148 -0.94 -35.85 -30.01
N THR A 149 -0.44 -34.99 -29.18
CA THR A 149 -1.07 -34.65 -27.90
C THR A 149 -1.77 -33.30 -28.01
N TYR A 150 -2.73 -33.05 -27.15
CA TYR A 150 -3.28 -31.71 -26.96
C TYR A 150 -3.40 -31.36 -25.48
N SER A 151 -3.42 -30.10 -25.17
CA SER A 151 -3.73 -29.57 -23.86
C SER A 151 -4.62 -28.34 -23.96
N ILE A 152 -5.65 -28.29 -23.14
CA ILE A 152 -6.51 -27.10 -22.99
C ILE A 152 -5.92 -26.24 -21.90
N ILE A 153 -5.60 -24.99 -22.24
CA ILE A 153 -5.07 -24.00 -21.31
C ILE A 153 -6.24 -23.14 -20.84
N ASP A 154 -6.53 -23.22 -19.57
CA ASP A 154 -7.48 -22.32 -18.90
C ASP A 154 -6.68 -21.15 -18.34
N LEU A 155 -7.02 -19.92 -18.76
CA LEU A 155 -6.33 -18.71 -18.30
C LEU A 155 -6.71 -18.32 -16.86
N ASP A 156 -7.67 -19.01 -16.25
CA ASP A 156 -7.94 -18.86 -14.82
C ASP A 156 -6.79 -19.47 -14.00
N LEU A 157 -5.83 -18.62 -13.66
CA LEU A 157 -4.63 -19.00 -12.89
C LEU A 157 -4.95 -19.61 -11.52
N SER A 158 -6.17 -19.39 -11.00
CA SER A 158 -6.60 -19.97 -9.72
C SER A 158 -6.72 -21.50 -9.76
N LYS A 159 -6.87 -22.08 -10.97
CA LYS A 159 -6.99 -23.54 -11.20
C LYS A 159 -5.63 -24.24 -11.24
N TYR A 160 -4.54 -23.52 -11.32
CA TYR A 160 -3.20 -24.09 -11.35
C TYR A 160 -2.55 -24.00 -9.97
N ASP A 161 -2.74 -25.00 -9.13
CA ASP A 161 -2.25 -25.03 -7.73
C ASP A 161 -0.78 -24.61 -7.56
N ARG A 162 0.10 -25.03 -8.48
CA ARG A 162 1.51 -24.64 -8.43
C ARG A 162 1.73 -23.16 -8.74
N ILE A 163 0.98 -22.58 -9.65
CA ILE A 163 1.08 -21.16 -10.02
C ILE A 163 0.41 -20.34 -8.91
N ALA A 164 -0.78 -20.73 -8.48
CA ALA A 164 -1.49 -20.08 -7.38
C ALA A 164 -0.72 -20.13 -6.06
N SER A 165 0.02 -21.22 -5.79
CA SER A 165 0.89 -21.32 -4.61
C SER A 165 2.08 -20.38 -4.70
N ARG A 166 2.72 -20.24 -5.88
CA ARG A 166 3.79 -19.26 -6.10
C ARG A 166 3.32 -17.82 -5.89
N PHE A 167 2.18 -17.43 -6.47
CA PHE A 167 1.61 -16.10 -6.24
C PHE A 167 1.30 -15.85 -4.75
N ARG A 168 0.74 -16.84 -4.06
CA ARG A 168 0.49 -16.74 -2.61
C ARG A 168 1.79 -16.60 -1.82
N GLN A 169 2.83 -17.35 -2.21
CA GLN A 169 4.14 -17.26 -1.59
C GLN A 169 4.78 -15.87 -1.82
N GLU A 170 4.77 -15.36 -3.05
CA GLU A 170 5.27 -14.01 -3.36
C GLU A 170 4.53 -12.91 -2.59
N GLN A 171 3.20 -13.03 -2.43
CA GLN A 171 2.43 -12.10 -1.60
C GLN A 171 2.82 -12.20 -0.12
N THR A 172 3.02 -13.42 0.40
CA THR A 172 3.46 -13.61 1.78
C THR A 172 4.84 -13.01 2.01
N GLU A 173 5.80 -13.28 1.11
CA GLU A 173 7.14 -12.69 1.16
C GLU A 173 7.12 -11.15 1.11
N SER A 174 6.27 -10.56 0.27
CA SER A 174 6.09 -9.11 0.18
C SER A 174 5.50 -8.50 1.46
N ARG A 175 4.53 -9.19 2.08
CA ARG A 175 3.95 -8.78 3.37
C ARG A 175 4.96 -8.84 4.49
N ASP A 176 5.71 -9.94 4.58
CA ASP A 176 6.75 -10.13 5.59
C ASP A 176 7.86 -9.09 5.41
N PHE A 177 8.18 -8.75 4.17
CA PHE A 177 9.09 -7.67 3.85
C PHE A 177 8.58 -6.31 4.35
N LEU A 178 7.32 -5.95 4.09
CA LEU A 178 6.72 -4.69 4.60
C LEU A 178 6.67 -4.64 6.12
N LYS A 179 6.51 -5.78 6.78
CA LYS A 179 6.53 -5.92 8.24
C LYS A 179 7.95 -5.96 8.83
N SER A 180 8.98 -5.88 7.99
CA SER A 180 10.38 -6.03 8.41
C SER A 180 10.70 -7.38 9.08
N GLY A 181 9.99 -8.44 8.69
CA GLY A 181 10.11 -9.76 9.33
C GLY A 181 9.45 -9.86 10.72
N ILE A 182 8.74 -8.84 11.18
CA ILE A 182 8.03 -8.88 12.47
C ILE A 182 6.75 -9.69 12.31
N ALA A 183 6.58 -10.73 13.10
CA ALA A 183 5.38 -11.56 13.13
C ALA A 183 4.25 -10.83 13.89
N THR A 184 3.64 -9.83 13.23
CA THR A 184 2.54 -9.06 13.85
C THR A 184 1.30 -9.93 14.06
N ARG A 185 0.70 -9.84 15.26
CA ARG A 185 -0.48 -10.60 15.67
C ARG A 185 -1.77 -9.79 15.54
N ASN A 186 -1.66 -8.46 15.44
CA ASN A 186 -2.83 -7.57 15.31
C ASN A 186 -3.51 -7.73 13.96
N ALA A 187 -4.76 -8.22 13.94
CA ALA A 187 -5.52 -8.50 12.72
C ALA A 187 -5.86 -7.22 11.93
N ALA A 188 -6.12 -6.09 12.60
CA ALA A 188 -6.42 -4.82 11.95
C ALA A 188 -5.19 -4.26 11.26
N PHE A 189 -4.03 -4.30 11.92
CA PHE A 189 -2.77 -3.88 11.32
C PHE A 189 -2.37 -4.77 10.13
N ASN A 190 -2.55 -6.08 10.24
CA ASN A 190 -2.30 -7.00 9.13
C ASN A 190 -3.14 -6.66 7.90
N LYS A 191 -4.43 -6.32 8.06
CA LYS A 191 -5.31 -5.87 6.96
C LYS A 191 -4.80 -4.57 6.31
N ILE A 192 -4.28 -3.64 7.11
CA ILE A 192 -3.69 -2.41 6.59
C ILE A 192 -2.46 -2.73 5.73
N ILE A 193 -1.55 -3.60 6.21
CA ILE A 193 -0.35 -4.01 5.46
C ILE A 193 -0.73 -4.73 4.17
N ASP A 194 -1.72 -5.63 4.19
CA ASP A 194 -2.22 -6.33 3.00
C ASP A 194 -2.72 -5.33 1.93
N ARG A 195 -3.43 -4.30 2.37
CA ARG A 195 -3.94 -3.27 1.47
C ARG A 195 -2.83 -2.34 0.95
N ILE A 196 -1.85 -2.00 1.80
CA ILE A 196 -0.67 -1.24 1.39
C ILE A 196 0.12 -2.00 0.33
N GLU A 197 0.32 -3.30 0.51
CA GLU A 197 1.00 -4.16 -0.47
C GLU A 197 0.31 -4.09 -1.84
N GLN A 198 -1.01 -4.33 -1.87
CA GLN A 198 -1.80 -4.29 -3.09
C GLN A 198 -1.66 -2.94 -3.80
N VAL A 199 -1.82 -1.84 -3.06
CA VAL A 199 -1.71 -0.48 -3.60
C VAL A 199 -0.28 -0.16 -4.03
N ALA A 200 0.73 -0.55 -3.25
CA ALA A 200 2.12 -0.33 -3.59
C ALA A 200 2.50 -1.01 -4.91
N ILE A 201 1.97 -2.20 -5.18
CA ILE A 201 2.24 -2.95 -6.41
C ILE A 201 1.44 -2.39 -7.59
N ALA A 202 0.17 -2.03 -7.39
CA ALA A 202 -0.76 -1.69 -8.48
C ALA A 202 -0.79 -0.20 -8.85
N SER A 203 -0.31 0.71 -7.96
CA SER A 203 -0.49 2.15 -8.13
C SER A 203 0.82 2.93 -8.04
N ARG A 204 0.90 4.00 -8.85
CA ARG A 204 1.93 5.06 -8.75
C ARG A 204 1.38 6.35 -8.13
N ALA A 205 0.10 6.37 -7.78
CA ALA A 205 -0.51 7.52 -7.14
C ALA A 205 0.12 7.82 -5.76
N PRO A 206 -0.04 9.04 -5.25
CA PRO A 206 0.41 9.40 -3.91
C PRO A 206 -0.18 8.48 -2.83
N LEU A 207 0.62 8.19 -1.79
CA LEU A 207 0.18 7.47 -0.59
C LEU A 207 0.34 8.36 0.64
N LEU A 208 -0.70 8.44 1.46
CA LEU A 208 -0.70 9.18 2.71
C LEU A 208 -0.72 8.21 3.90
N LEU A 209 0.35 8.25 4.72
CA LEU A 209 0.48 7.48 5.95
C LEU A 209 0.11 8.38 7.14
N MET A 210 -1.04 8.16 7.75
CA MET A 210 -1.47 8.87 8.94
C MET A 210 -1.19 8.04 10.19
N GLY A 211 -0.89 8.70 11.30
CA GLY A 211 -0.71 8.02 12.56
C GLY A 211 0.15 8.80 13.53
N PRO A 212 0.14 8.44 14.82
CA PRO A 212 0.87 9.17 15.84
C PRO A 212 2.37 9.15 15.59
N THR A 213 3.06 10.11 16.21
CA THR A 213 4.53 10.17 16.15
C THR A 213 5.13 8.87 16.67
N GLY A 214 6.13 8.34 15.97
CA GLY A 214 6.77 7.07 16.31
C GLY A 214 5.97 5.81 15.97
N ALA A 215 4.86 5.89 15.23
CA ALA A 215 4.07 4.72 14.79
C ALA A 215 4.72 3.89 13.66
N GLY A 216 5.87 4.34 13.14
CA GLY A 216 6.61 3.62 12.09
C GLY A 216 6.33 4.10 10.66
N LYS A 217 5.75 5.30 10.46
CA LYS A 217 5.44 5.86 9.13
C LYS A 217 6.65 5.88 8.20
N SER A 218 7.76 6.46 8.63
CA SER A 218 8.98 6.60 7.82
C SER A 218 9.60 5.25 7.46
N GLN A 219 9.62 4.32 8.41
CA GLN A 219 10.12 2.97 8.16
C GLN A 219 9.25 2.23 7.12
N LEU A 220 7.92 2.35 7.25
CA LEU A 220 6.99 1.75 6.30
C LEU A 220 7.12 2.38 4.90
N ALA A 221 7.27 3.70 4.80
CA ALA A 221 7.49 4.39 3.54
C ALA A 221 8.76 3.89 2.83
N ARG A 222 9.85 3.70 3.58
CA ARG A 222 11.11 3.13 3.06
C ARG A 222 10.89 1.69 2.57
N ARG A 223 10.16 0.86 3.30
CA ARG A 223 9.84 -0.52 2.88
C ARG A 223 8.95 -0.56 1.64
N ILE A 224 8.00 0.35 1.50
CA ILE A 224 7.19 0.49 0.27
C ILE A 224 8.10 0.79 -0.93
N TYR A 225 9.03 1.73 -0.80
CA TYR A 225 10.00 2.03 -1.86
C TYR A 225 10.88 0.82 -2.20
N GLU A 226 11.44 0.14 -1.19
CA GLU A 226 12.29 -1.04 -1.39
C GLU A 226 11.53 -2.17 -2.08
N LEU A 227 10.27 -2.41 -1.72
CA LEU A 227 9.38 -3.38 -2.38
C LEU A 227 9.19 -3.04 -3.86
N LYS A 228 8.92 -1.76 -4.17
CA LYS A 228 8.80 -1.29 -5.56
C LYS A 228 10.10 -1.43 -6.34
N LYS A 229 11.24 -1.18 -5.69
CA LYS A 229 12.57 -1.35 -6.30
C LYS A 229 12.87 -2.82 -6.63
N LEU A 230 12.57 -3.73 -5.71
CA LEU A 230 12.67 -5.17 -5.94
C LEU A 230 11.81 -5.63 -7.13
N ARG A 231 10.64 -5.03 -7.30
CA ARG A 231 9.73 -5.29 -8.43
C ARG A 231 10.04 -4.46 -9.68
N ARG A 232 11.16 -3.74 -9.73
CA ARG A 232 11.60 -2.90 -10.86
C ARG A 232 10.58 -1.83 -11.28
N GLN A 233 9.77 -1.35 -10.34
CA GLN A 233 8.76 -0.31 -10.60
C GLN A 233 9.30 1.11 -10.43
N VAL A 234 10.44 1.25 -9.74
CA VAL A 234 11.17 2.50 -9.53
C VAL A 234 12.66 2.27 -9.81
N GLU A 235 13.29 3.24 -10.45
CA GLU A 235 14.72 3.22 -10.83
C GLU A 235 15.53 4.21 -9.99
N GLY A 236 14.93 5.36 -9.67
CA GLY A 236 15.55 6.46 -8.93
C GLY A 236 15.65 6.20 -7.43
N ARG A 237 16.13 7.21 -6.71
CA ARG A 237 16.41 7.14 -5.27
C ARG A 237 15.16 7.32 -4.41
N PHE A 238 15.28 6.88 -3.17
CA PHE A 238 14.38 7.26 -2.09
C PHE A 238 14.92 8.51 -1.40
N VAL A 239 14.15 9.58 -1.43
CA VAL A 239 14.49 10.85 -0.79
C VAL A 239 13.51 11.07 0.36
N GLU A 240 14.04 11.19 1.57
CA GLU A 240 13.27 11.39 2.80
C GLU A 240 13.48 12.83 3.30
N VAL A 241 12.38 13.52 3.59
CA VAL A 241 12.38 14.91 4.06
C VAL A 241 11.44 15.03 5.25
N ASN A 242 11.93 15.55 6.35
CA ASN A 242 11.09 15.95 7.47
C ASN A 242 10.68 17.42 7.30
N CYS A 243 9.42 17.67 6.94
CA CYS A 243 8.90 19.01 6.68
C CYS A 243 8.91 19.91 7.92
N ALA A 244 8.89 19.35 9.14
CA ALA A 244 8.99 20.13 10.36
C ALA A 244 10.36 20.79 10.58
N THR A 245 11.42 20.29 9.91
CA THR A 245 12.79 20.81 10.02
C THR A 245 13.13 21.86 8.98
N ILE A 246 12.29 22.04 7.98
CA ILE A 246 12.48 23.01 6.90
C ILE A 246 11.35 24.04 6.92
N ARG A 247 11.65 25.32 6.77
CA ARG A 247 10.64 26.40 6.80
C ARG A 247 11.00 27.53 5.85
N GLY A 248 9.99 28.21 5.30
CA GLY A 248 10.13 29.39 4.45
C GLY A 248 11.07 29.17 3.28
N ASP A 249 11.94 30.14 2.96
CA ASP A 249 12.90 30.07 1.84
C ASP A 249 13.79 28.83 1.90
N GLY A 250 14.10 28.34 3.11
CA GLY A 250 14.85 27.11 3.31
C GLY A 250 14.09 25.86 2.82
N ALA A 251 12.78 25.79 3.02
CA ALA A 251 11.93 24.70 2.53
C ALA A 251 11.81 24.73 1.01
N MET A 252 11.53 25.91 0.45
CA MET A 252 11.46 26.12 -1.00
C MET A 252 12.74 25.69 -1.70
N SER A 253 13.89 26.21 -1.19
CA SER A 253 15.21 25.86 -1.71
C SER A 253 15.56 24.38 -1.55
N ALA A 254 15.20 23.76 -0.42
CA ALA A 254 15.46 22.35 -0.19
C ALA A 254 14.65 21.45 -1.13
N LEU A 255 13.36 21.68 -1.27
CA LEU A 255 12.46 20.83 -2.07
C LEU A 255 12.66 21.06 -3.56
N PHE A 256 12.59 22.33 -4.00
CA PHE A 256 12.53 22.69 -5.43
C PHE A 256 13.86 23.11 -6.02
N GLY A 257 14.87 23.39 -5.16
CA GLY A 257 16.17 23.92 -5.58
C GLY A 257 16.17 25.44 -5.75
N HIS A 258 17.33 25.99 -6.06
CA HIS A 258 17.51 27.41 -6.33
C HIS A 258 18.65 27.68 -7.28
N THR A 259 18.61 28.82 -7.96
CA THR A 259 19.74 29.37 -8.74
C THR A 259 20.61 30.22 -7.86
N LYS A 260 21.87 30.40 -8.28
CA LYS A 260 22.81 31.32 -7.61
C LYS A 260 22.21 32.73 -7.55
N GLY A 261 22.20 33.33 -6.36
CA GLY A 261 21.68 34.67 -6.13
C GLY A 261 20.14 34.76 -5.93
N ALA A 262 19.43 33.64 -5.85
CA ALA A 262 17.99 33.63 -5.70
C ALA A 262 17.46 34.28 -4.40
N PHE A 263 18.27 34.27 -3.34
CA PHE A 263 17.99 34.93 -2.05
C PHE A 263 19.28 35.26 -1.31
N THR A 264 19.20 36.05 -0.25
CA THR A 264 20.37 36.42 0.55
C THR A 264 21.01 35.18 1.16
N GLY A 265 22.25 34.86 0.73
CA GLY A 265 22.98 33.65 1.13
C GLY A 265 23.00 32.54 0.09
N ALA A 266 22.35 32.68 -1.06
CA ALA A 266 22.39 31.71 -2.16
C ALA A 266 23.73 31.85 -2.95
N VAL A 267 24.83 31.40 -2.37
CA VAL A 267 26.19 31.49 -2.95
C VAL A 267 26.34 30.55 -4.16
N GLY A 268 25.65 29.43 -4.19
CA GLY A 268 25.65 28.43 -5.26
C GLY A 268 24.25 28.12 -5.79
N SER A 269 24.15 27.22 -6.76
CA SER A 269 22.89 26.63 -7.19
C SER A 269 22.66 25.30 -6.49
N ARG A 270 21.38 24.92 -6.25
CA ARG A 270 20.96 23.62 -5.69
C ARG A 270 19.88 23.01 -6.57
N GLU A 271 19.99 21.74 -6.90
CA GLU A 271 19.01 21.07 -7.78
C GLU A 271 17.65 20.80 -7.11
N GLY A 272 17.61 20.68 -5.79
CA GLY A 272 16.40 20.35 -5.02
C GLY A 272 16.12 18.86 -4.89
N LEU A 273 15.49 18.50 -3.75
CA LEU A 273 15.23 17.10 -3.36
C LEU A 273 14.23 16.39 -4.27
N LEU A 274 13.25 17.13 -4.84
CA LEU A 274 12.30 16.55 -5.80
C LEU A 274 13.00 16.09 -7.07
N ARG A 275 14.05 16.81 -7.52
CA ARG A 275 14.82 16.41 -8.68
C ARG A 275 15.75 15.24 -8.39
N GLU A 276 16.33 15.19 -7.19
CA GLU A 276 17.15 14.05 -6.74
C GLU A 276 16.33 12.74 -6.74
N ALA A 277 15.03 12.82 -6.47
CA ALA A 277 14.10 11.69 -6.45
C ALA A 277 13.56 11.29 -7.84
N HIS A 278 14.10 11.86 -8.93
CA HIS A 278 13.61 11.55 -10.29
C HIS A 278 13.59 10.07 -10.56
N LYS A 279 12.46 9.55 -11.10
CA LYS A 279 12.15 8.12 -11.31
C LYS A 279 12.18 7.25 -10.04
N GLY A 280 12.20 7.87 -8.87
CA GLY A 280 12.20 7.23 -7.57
C GLY A 280 10.98 7.57 -6.73
N SER A 281 11.20 7.76 -5.43
CA SER A 281 10.14 8.13 -4.48
C SER A 281 10.60 9.22 -3.53
N VAL A 282 9.70 10.15 -3.22
CA VAL A 282 9.87 11.17 -2.17
C VAL A 282 8.99 10.79 -0.99
N PHE A 283 9.55 10.76 0.21
CA PHE A 283 8.78 10.68 1.44
C PHE A 283 8.84 12.02 2.18
N LEU A 284 7.69 12.69 2.27
CA LEU A 284 7.52 13.92 3.03
C LEU A 284 6.91 13.58 4.38
N ASP A 285 7.75 13.49 5.42
CA ASP A 285 7.28 13.27 6.79
C ASP A 285 6.76 14.59 7.37
N GLU A 286 5.67 14.52 8.13
CA GLU A 286 4.94 15.66 8.69
C GLU A 286 4.57 16.70 7.60
N ILE A 287 3.95 16.24 6.50
CA ILE A 287 3.57 17.08 5.36
C ILE A 287 2.67 18.27 5.75
N GLY A 288 1.90 18.15 6.83
CA GLY A 288 1.07 19.23 7.39
C GLY A 288 1.85 20.40 7.99
N GLU A 289 3.18 20.34 8.05
CA GLU A 289 4.05 21.44 8.49
C GLU A 289 4.54 22.33 7.35
N LEU A 290 4.27 21.96 6.08
CA LEU A 290 4.63 22.79 4.93
C LEU A 290 3.79 24.09 4.92
N GLY A 291 4.40 25.19 4.53
CA GLY A 291 3.71 26.45 4.26
C GLY A 291 2.83 26.38 3.02
N LEU A 292 1.88 27.32 2.89
CA LEU A 292 0.91 27.33 1.79
C LEU A 292 1.57 27.52 0.41
N GLU A 293 2.72 28.20 0.35
CA GLU A 293 3.47 28.40 -0.89
C GLU A 293 4.16 27.11 -1.34
N GLU A 294 4.81 26.40 -0.42
CA GLU A 294 5.40 25.10 -0.69
C GLU A 294 4.34 24.07 -1.08
N GLN A 295 3.16 24.12 -0.46
CA GLN A 295 2.04 23.26 -0.81
C GLN A 295 1.54 23.50 -2.24
N ALA A 296 1.47 24.78 -2.68
CA ALA A 296 1.05 25.13 -4.05
C ALA A 296 2.05 24.62 -5.09
N MET A 297 3.36 24.80 -4.83
CA MET A 297 4.39 24.29 -5.73
C MET A 297 4.47 22.77 -5.75
N LEU A 298 4.26 22.12 -4.60
CA LEU A 298 4.23 20.67 -4.50
C LEU A 298 3.05 20.09 -5.30
N LEU A 299 1.87 20.71 -5.24
CA LEU A 299 0.72 20.32 -6.04
C LEU A 299 1.07 20.30 -7.53
N ARG A 300 1.65 21.38 -8.05
CA ARG A 300 2.08 21.45 -9.44
C ARG A 300 3.11 20.36 -9.80
N ALA A 301 4.10 20.14 -8.91
CA ALA A 301 5.10 19.10 -9.11
C ALA A 301 4.50 17.69 -9.17
N ILE A 302 3.42 17.42 -8.41
CA ILE A 302 2.72 16.11 -8.42
C ILE A 302 1.87 15.94 -9.67
N GLU A 303 1.22 17.02 -10.15
CA GLU A 303 0.27 16.96 -11.27
C GLU A 303 0.97 16.98 -12.62
N GLU A 304 1.91 17.91 -12.80
CA GLU A 304 2.56 18.16 -14.08
C GLU A 304 3.95 17.52 -14.18
N GLY A 305 4.54 17.09 -13.05
CA GLY A 305 5.94 16.66 -12.99
C GLY A 305 6.91 17.82 -13.20
N LYS A 306 6.46 19.07 -13.08
CA LYS A 306 7.21 20.30 -13.38
C LYS A 306 7.12 21.30 -12.25
N PHE A 307 8.20 22.03 -12.02
CA PHE A 307 8.27 23.10 -11.02
C PHE A 307 9.40 24.07 -11.35
N PHE A 308 9.35 25.27 -10.76
CA PHE A 308 10.42 26.26 -10.91
C PHE A 308 11.35 26.23 -9.71
N PRO A 309 12.68 26.07 -9.90
CA PRO A 309 13.65 26.36 -8.85
C PRO A 309 13.55 27.84 -8.45
N VAL A 310 13.79 28.14 -7.18
CA VAL A 310 13.72 29.53 -6.66
C VAL A 310 14.70 30.43 -7.44
N GLY A 311 14.20 31.54 -7.96
CA GLY A 311 14.98 32.48 -8.77
C GLY A 311 15.26 32.00 -10.19
N SER A 312 14.54 31.01 -10.70
CA SER A 312 14.70 30.51 -12.07
C SER A 312 13.43 30.68 -12.89
N ASP A 313 13.56 31.17 -14.11
CA ASP A 313 12.48 31.19 -15.12
C ASP A 313 12.43 29.90 -15.95
N ARG A 314 13.34 28.96 -15.70
CA ARG A 314 13.39 27.68 -16.39
C ARG A 314 12.75 26.61 -15.52
N GLU A 315 11.80 25.87 -16.11
CA GLU A 315 11.18 24.72 -15.46
C GLU A 315 12.19 23.59 -15.24
N ALA A 316 12.11 22.96 -14.09
CA ALA A 316 12.72 21.67 -13.81
C ALA A 316 11.66 20.59 -13.91
N GLU A 317 12.04 19.42 -14.46
CA GLU A 317 11.16 18.27 -14.57
C GLU A 317 11.62 17.15 -13.62
N SER A 318 10.67 16.53 -12.93
CA SER A 318 10.90 15.34 -12.12
C SER A 318 9.65 14.48 -12.04
N GLN A 319 9.79 13.22 -12.38
CA GLN A 319 8.76 12.20 -12.18
C GLN A 319 9.12 11.37 -10.96
N PHE A 320 8.33 11.45 -9.92
CA PHE A 320 8.52 10.69 -8.69
C PHE A 320 7.19 10.21 -8.13
N GLN A 321 7.22 9.18 -7.28
CA GLN A 321 6.06 8.82 -6.48
C GLN A 321 6.14 9.54 -5.14
N LEU A 322 5.05 10.22 -4.77
CA LEU A 322 4.94 10.83 -3.45
C LEU A 322 4.43 9.82 -2.43
N LEU A 323 5.18 9.67 -1.35
CA LEU A 323 4.76 9.10 -0.08
C LEU A 323 4.73 10.24 0.93
N SER A 324 3.69 10.36 1.71
CA SER A 324 3.56 11.43 2.71
C SER A 324 3.19 10.86 4.07
N GLY A 325 3.73 11.45 5.13
CA GLY A 325 3.46 11.11 6.52
C GLY A 325 2.90 12.30 7.29
N THR A 326 1.94 12.08 8.19
CA THR A 326 1.46 13.10 9.12
C THR A 326 0.87 12.49 10.38
N ASN A 327 1.00 13.21 11.49
CA ASN A 327 0.29 12.93 12.74
C ASN A 327 -0.92 13.85 12.93
N ARG A 328 -1.11 14.87 12.07
CA ARG A 328 -2.21 15.84 12.12
C ARG A 328 -3.42 15.38 11.33
N ASP A 329 -4.60 15.86 11.71
CA ASP A 329 -5.77 15.78 10.86
C ASP A 329 -5.69 16.88 9.79
N LEU A 330 -5.49 16.46 8.53
CA LEU A 330 -5.37 17.41 7.42
C LEU A 330 -6.69 18.07 7.05
N HIS A 331 -7.85 17.43 7.33
CA HIS A 331 -9.15 18.08 7.14
C HIS A 331 -9.34 19.24 8.11
N ASP A 332 -8.94 19.06 9.37
CA ASP A 332 -8.91 20.14 10.35
C ASP A 332 -7.95 21.26 9.93
N ALA A 333 -6.81 20.91 9.35
CA ALA A 333 -5.84 21.87 8.85
C ALA A 333 -6.39 22.68 7.66
N VAL A 334 -7.17 22.05 6.77
CA VAL A 334 -7.90 22.74 5.68
C VAL A 334 -8.95 23.70 6.27
N ALA A 335 -9.75 23.25 7.23
CA ALA A 335 -10.76 24.09 7.89
C ALA A 335 -10.13 25.31 8.58
N LYS A 336 -8.91 25.19 9.09
CA LYS A 336 -8.12 26.30 9.71
C LYS A 336 -7.37 27.15 8.70
N GLY A 337 -7.41 26.83 7.40
CA GLY A 337 -6.70 27.54 6.34
C GLY A 337 -5.17 27.36 6.37
N THR A 338 -4.66 26.35 7.08
CA THR A 338 -3.21 26.03 7.16
C THR A 338 -2.78 24.94 6.18
N PHE A 339 -3.73 24.25 5.55
CA PHE A 339 -3.47 23.27 4.49
C PHE A 339 -4.42 23.52 3.31
N ARG A 340 -3.96 23.35 2.09
CA ARG A 340 -4.73 23.56 0.87
C ARG A 340 -5.63 22.35 0.58
N ASP A 341 -6.89 22.62 0.27
CA ASP A 341 -7.87 21.59 -0.06
C ASP A 341 -7.53 20.86 -1.37
N ASP A 342 -7.04 21.58 -2.38
CA ASP A 342 -6.63 21.01 -3.66
C ASP A 342 -5.46 20.02 -3.52
N LEU A 343 -4.45 20.35 -2.70
CA LEU A 343 -3.35 19.43 -2.40
C LEU A 343 -3.86 18.20 -1.63
N LEU A 344 -4.76 18.40 -0.65
CA LEU A 344 -5.34 17.28 0.10
C LEU A 344 -6.09 16.34 -0.84
N ALA A 345 -6.93 16.85 -1.74
CA ALA A 345 -7.64 16.05 -2.73
C ALA A 345 -6.70 15.20 -3.60
N ARG A 346 -5.51 15.73 -3.91
CA ARG A 346 -4.52 15.02 -4.74
C ARG A 346 -3.76 13.93 -4.00
N ILE A 347 -3.45 14.13 -2.71
CA ILE A 347 -2.66 13.18 -1.91
C ILE A 347 -3.50 12.16 -1.13
N ASN A 348 -4.79 12.41 -0.94
CA ASN A 348 -5.69 11.60 -0.10
C ASN A 348 -6.31 10.40 -0.84
N LEU A 349 -5.87 10.08 -2.05
CA LEU A 349 -6.39 8.95 -2.83
C LEU A 349 -6.19 7.61 -2.10
N TRP A 350 -5.00 7.41 -1.56
CA TRP A 350 -4.64 6.21 -0.78
C TRP A 350 -4.18 6.62 0.61
N THR A 351 -5.10 6.63 1.56
CA THR A 351 -4.80 6.97 2.95
C THR A 351 -4.84 5.75 3.85
N PHE A 352 -3.77 5.56 4.61
CA PHE A 352 -3.61 4.48 5.58
C PHE A 352 -3.37 5.05 6.97
N ARG A 353 -4.23 4.67 7.93
CA ARG A 353 -4.11 5.08 9.32
C ARG A 353 -3.40 3.98 10.11
N LEU A 354 -2.17 4.26 10.55
CA LEU A 354 -1.40 3.35 11.39
C LEU A 354 -1.87 3.47 12.84
N PRO A 355 -2.18 2.36 13.52
CA PRO A 355 -2.57 2.37 14.92
C PRO A 355 -1.39 2.74 15.82
N ALA A 356 -1.69 3.34 16.96
CA ALA A 356 -0.70 3.53 18.02
C ALA A 356 -0.24 2.18 18.59
N LEU A 357 0.94 2.15 19.21
CA LEU A 357 1.48 0.94 19.81
C LEU A 357 0.57 0.39 20.92
N ARG A 358 -0.03 1.27 21.72
CA ARG A 358 -0.98 0.91 22.78
C ARG A 358 -2.26 0.24 22.27
N ASP A 359 -2.62 0.47 20.99
CA ASP A 359 -3.82 -0.09 20.35
C ASP A 359 -3.57 -1.50 19.76
N ARG A 360 -2.33 -1.99 19.86
CA ARG A 360 -1.91 -3.32 19.41
C ARG A 360 -0.97 -4.00 20.41
N PRO A 361 -1.43 -4.25 21.64
CA PRO A 361 -0.60 -4.82 22.72
C PRO A 361 -0.05 -6.21 22.38
N GLU A 362 -0.75 -6.99 21.54
CA GLU A 362 -0.32 -8.30 21.06
C GLU A 362 0.94 -8.27 20.20
N ASP A 363 1.29 -7.11 19.65
CA ASP A 363 2.49 -6.92 18.84
C ASP A 363 3.72 -6.52 19.66
N LEU A 364 3.58 -6.22 20.95
CA LEU A 364 4.70 -5.81 21.80
C LEU A 364 5.75 -6.90 21.94
N GLU A 365 5.33 -8.14 22.14
CA GLU A 365 6.26 -9.27 22.30
C GLU A 365 7.06 -9.56 21.02
N PRO A 366 6.46 -9.69 19.84
CA PRO A 366 7.20 -9.82 18.58
C PRO A 366 8.16 -8.65 18.31
N ASN A 367 7.76 -7.43 18.67
CA ASN A 367 8.61 -6.26 18.50
C ASN A 367 9.78 -6.24 19.49
N LEU A 368 9.61 -6.75 20.72
CA LEU A 368 10.71 -6.93 21.66
C LEU A 368 11.78 -7.88 21.09
N ASP A 369 11.35 -9.01 20.54
CA ASP A 369 12.27 -9.99 19.93
C ASP A 369 12.99 -9.40 18.70
N TYR A 370 12.28 -8.63 17.89
CA TYR A 370 12.85 -7.93 16.74
C TYR A 370 13.91 -6.90 17.17
N GLU A 371 13.63 -6.05 18.15
CA GLU A 371 14.58 -5.03 18.63
C GLU A 371 15.83 -5.65 19.25
N LEU A 372 15.69 -6.76 19.98
CA LEU A 372 16.83 -7.52 20.52
C LEU A 372 17.68 -8.17 19.40
N GLY A 373 17.02 -8.68 18.37
CA GLY A 373 17.71 -9.18 17.17
C GLY A 373 18.50 -8.08 16.48
N ARG A 374 17.88 -6.94 16.25
CA ARG A 374 18.51 -5.75 15.64
C ARG A 374 19.69 -5.24 16.46
N TRP A 375 19.55 -5.22 17.79
CA TRP A 375 20.63 -4.88 18.70
C TRP A 375 21.82 -5.83 18.50
N THR A 376 21.56 -7.13 18.45
CA THR A 376 22.61 -8.15 18.24
C THR A 376 23.34 -7.94 16.93
N GLU A 377 22.62 -7.65 15.83
CA GLU A 377 23.22 -7.36 14.53
C GLU A 377 24.07 -6.09 14.53
N THR A 378 23.62 -5.04 15.24
CA THR A 378 24.28 -3.74 15.23
C THR A 378 25.49 -3.70 16.16
N GLN A 379 25.37 -4.28 17.37
CA GLN A 379 26.39 -4.21 18.42
C GLN A 379 27.29 -5.48 18.49
N GLY A 380 26.95 -6.53 17.73
CA GLY A 380 27.68 -7.79 17.75
C GLY A 380 27.55 -8.58 19.06
N THR A 381 26.79 -8.10 20.01
CA THR A 381 26.61 -8.72 21.34
C THR A 381 25.17 -9.19 21.50
N ARG A 382 24.98 -10.47 21.76
CA ARG A 382 23.66 -11.03 22.01
C ARG A 382 23.17 -10.65 23.41
N VAL A 383 22.00 -10.01 23.47
CA VAL A 383 21.31 -9.70 24.70
C VAL A 383 20.02 -10.50 24.83
N THR A 384 19.75 -11.00 26.03
CA THR A 384 18.54 -11.78 26.34
C THR A 384 17.94 -11.30 27.66
N PHE A 385 16.65 -11.48 27.85
CA PHE A 385 15.98 -11.24 29.12
C PHE A 385 15.96 -12.50 29.97
N SER A 386 16.07 -12.34 31.32
CA SER A 386 15.65 -13.44 32.21
C SER A 386 14.14 -13.67 32.03
N LYS A 387 13.65 -14.86 32.37
CA LYS A 387 12.23 -15.20 32.25
C LYS A 387 11.34 -14.26 33.06
N GLU A 388 11.77 -13.91 34.25
CA GLU A 388 11.10 -13.01 35.18
C GLU A 388 11.12 -11.56 34.70
N ALA A 389 12.26 -11.09 34.19
CA ALA A 389 12.41 -9.76 33.59
C ALA A 389 11.54 -9.58 32.35
N ARG A 390 11.53 -10.59 31.45
CA ARG A 390 10.69 -10.57 30.25
C ARG A 390 9.21 -10.48 30.61
N LYS A 391 8.77 -11.30 31.58
CA LYS A 391 7.38 -11.28 32.03
C LYS A 391 7.03 -9.93 32.65
N LEU A 392 7.86 -9.40 33.55
CA LEU A 392 7.64 -8.10 34.19
C LEU A 392 7.53 -6.98 33.16
N PHE A 393 8.41 -6.95 32.16
CA PHE A 393 8.37 -5.94 31.08
C PHE A 393 7.11 -6.04 30.24
N LEU A 394 6.73 -7.24 29.80
CA LEU A 394 5.56 -7.45 28.96
C LEU A 394 4.25 -7.18 29.72
N ASP A 395 4.16 -7.57 31.00
CA ASP A 395 3.01 -7.27 31.86
C ASP A 395 2.82 -5.75 32.02
N PHE A 396 3.90 -5.00 32.21
CA PHE A 396 3.88 -3.54 32.24
C PHE A 396 3.54 -2.96 30.86
N ALA A 397 4.20 -3.43 29.80
CA ALA A 397 4.08 -2.88 28.45
C ALA A 397 2.66 -3.01 27.88
N THR A 398 1.94 -4.07 28.25
CA THR A 398 0.55 -4.33 27.85
C THR A 398 -0.50 -3.72 28.78
N ALA A 399 -0.08 -3.17 29.93
CA ALA A 399 -1.00 -2.57 30.89
C ALA A 399 -1.62 -1.27 30.34
N HIS A 400 -2.85 -0.97 30.71
CA HIS A 400 -3.53 0.28 30.33
C HIS A 400 -2.81 1.56 30.80
N THR A 401 -1.96 1.44 31.80
CA THR A 401 -1.13 2.53 32.33
C THR A 401 0.07 2.85 31.43
N ALA A 402 0.45 1.94 30.53
CA ALA A 402 1.54 2.14 29.58
C ALA A 402 1.05 2.95 28.38
N THR A 403 1.23 4.26 28.43
CA THR A 403 0.67 5.18 27.43
C THR A 403 1.38 5.13 26.08
N TRP A 404 2.66 4.75 26.06
CA TRP A 404 3.52 4.71 24.88
C TRP A 404 3.38 5.98 24.03
N SER A 405 3.50 7.15 24.67
CA SER A 405 3.27 8.46 24.03
C SER A 405 4.14 8.70 22.80
N GLY A 406 5.37 8.20 22.79
CA GLY A 406 6.27 8.19 21.65
C GLY A 406 6.22 6.91 20.81
N ASN A 407 5.28 5.98 21.09
CA ASN A 407 5.10 4.72 20.38
C ASN A 407 6.41 3.91 20.27
N PHE A 408 6.81 3.47 19.08
CA PHE A 408 8.05 2.71 18.88
C PHE A 408 9.31 3.49 19.24
N ARG A 409 9.28 4.82 19.22
CA ARG A 409 10.43 5.62 19.67
C ARG A 409 10.71 5.38 21.16
N ASP A 410 9.65 5.37 21.99
CA ASP A 410 9.79 5.06 23.42
C ASP A 410 10.16 3.59 23.63
N PHE A 411 9.51 2.68 22.90
CA PHE A 411 9.69 1.25 23.03
C PHE A 411 11.11 0.82 22.63
N SER A 412 11.59 1.20 21.46
CA SER A 412 12.94 0.88 21.01
C SER A 412 14.02 1.48 21.91
N ALA A 413 13.82 2.75 22.34
CA ALA A 413 14.75 3.39 23.27
C ALA A 413 14.77 2.70 24.66
N ALA A 414 13.64 2.18 25.15
CA ALA A 414 13.62 1.43 26.41
C ALA A 414 14.41 0.11 26.30
N ILE A 415 14.22 -0.61 25.18
CA ILE A 415 14.97 -1.87 24.94
C ILE A 415 16.47 -1.58 24.79
N GLU A 416 16.82 -0.54 24.03
CA GLU A 416 18.21 -0.12 23.84
C GLU A 416 18.89 0.19 25.17
N ARG A 417 18.24 0.94 26.08
CA ARG A 417 18.79 1.24 27.39
C ARG A 417 18.97 0.00 28.26
N MET A 418 17.95 -0.86 28.33
CA MET A 418 18.05 -2.13 29.07
C MET A 418 19.14 -3.03 28.49
N ALA A 419 19.26 -3.11 27.18
CA ALA A 419 20.29 -3.89 26.52
C ALA A 419 21.71 -3.34 26.77
N THR A 420 21.87 -2.02 26.77
CA THR A 420 23.16 -1.36 27.07
C THR A 420 23.63 -1.63 28.48
N LEU A 421 22.71 -1.61 29.44
CA LEU A 421 23.03 -1.78 30.87
C LEU A 421 23.09 -3.25 31.33
N ALA A 422 22.69 -4.19 30.48
CA ALA A 422 22.61 -5.61 30.78
C ALA A 422 23.98 -6.23 31.09
N ALA A 423 24.26 -6.48 32.34
CA ALA A 423 25.51 -7.13 32.75
C ALA A 423 25.60 -8.56 32.15
N GLY A 424 26.72 -8.85 31.49
CA GLY A 424 26.91 -10.15 30.83
C GLY A 424 25.92 -10.48 29.72
N GLY A 425 25.28 -9.47 29.09
CA GLY A 425 24.31 -9.63 28.02
C GLY A 425 22.95 -10.20 28.46
N ARG A 426 22.62 -10.10 29.78
CA ARG A 426 21.36 -10.61 30.30
C ARG A 426 20.62 -9.53 31.10
N VAL A 427 19.50 -9.06 30.60
CA VAL A 427 18.61 -8.12 31.27
C VAL A 427 17.95 -8.82 32.47
N ALA A 428 18.13 -8.26 33.67
CA ALA A 428 17.58 -8.76 34.91
C ALA A 428 16.37 -7.93 35.38
N VAL A 429 15.69 -8.39 36.43
CA VAL A 429 14.51 -7.70 37.00
C VAL A 429 14.82 -6.28 37.49
N PRO A 430 15.95 -5.97 38.12
CA PRO A 430 16.29 -4.59 38.47
C PRO A 430 16.32 -3.65 37.26
N ASP A 431 16.99 -4.04 36.16
CA ASP A 431 17.12 -3.22 34.97
C ASP A 431 15.74 -2.84 34.38
N VAL A 432 14.81 -3.79 34.45
CA VAL A 432 13.42 -3.57 33.98
C VAL A 432 12.67 -2.64 34.92
N ARG A 433 12.84 -2.73 36.24
CA ARG A 433 12.19 -1.85 37.20
C ARG A 433 12.65 -0.40 37.03
N ASP A 434 13.94 -0.19 36.91
CA ASP A 434 14.52 1.14 36.70
C ASP A 434 14.00 1.78 35.41
N GLU A 435 13.86 0.99 34.35
CA GLU A 435 13.31 1.48 33.08
C GLU A 435 11.80 1.76 33.14
N ILE A 436 11.02 0.95 33.86
CA ILE A 436 9.60 1.19 34.11
C ILE A 436 9.40 2.51 34.87
N GLU A 437 10.14 2.73 35.94
CA GLU A 437 10.09 3.98 36.73
C GLU A 437 10.42 5.19 35.86
N ARG A 438 11.44 5.07 35.01
CA ARG A 438 11.84 6.11 34.06
C ARG A 438 10.77 6.42 33.04
N LEU A 439 10.15 5.40 32.43
CA LEU A 439 9.07 5.57 31.45
C LEU A 439 7.87 6.25 32.13
N GLN A 440 7.46 5.80 33.31
CA GLN A 440 6.36 6.39 34.07
C GLN A 440 6.64 7.86 34.40
N ALA A 441 7.83 8.20 34.85
CA ALA A 441 8.23 9.57 35.13
C ALA A 441 8.23 10.45 33.86
N SER A 442 8.64 9.88 32.70
CA SER A 442 8.64 10.62 31.45
C SER A 442 7.22 10.89 30.93
N TRP A 443 6.29 9.94 31.07
CA TRP A 443 4.90 10.06 30.66
C TRP A 443 4.05 10.92 31.59
N GLN A 444 4.43 11.06 32.87
CA GLN A 444 3.76 11.92 33.84
C GLN A 444 4.10 13.41 33.64
N ARG A 445 5.14 13.74 32.85
CA ARG A 445 5.44 15.14 32.53
C ARG A 445 4.32 15.72 31.69
N PRO A 446 3.63 16.79 32.11
CA PRO A 446 2.63 17.44 31.28
C PRO A 446 3.30 17.92 30.00
N SER A 447 2.85 17.40 28.86
CA SER A 447 3.28 17.91 27.55
C SER A 447 2.85 19.37 27.42
N ALA A 448 3.68 20.20 26.79
CA ALA A 448 3.30 21.58 26.48
C ALA A 448 1.96 21.67 25.69
N ALA A 449 1.60 20.62 24.93
CA ALA A 449 0.31 20.48 24.27
C ALA A 449 -0.89 20.33 25.24
N LYS A 450 -0.68 19.80 26.48
CA LYS A 450 -1.75 19.80 27.50
C LYS A 450 -2.02 21.21 28.06
N LEU A 451 -1.02 22.09 28.05
CA LEU A 451 -1.20 23.49 28.43
C LEU A 451 -2.01 24.28 27.41
N THR A 452 -1.81 24.02 26.10
CA THR A 452 -2.63 24.63 25.03
C THR A 452 -4.07 24.11 25.03
N SER A 453 -4.30 22.82 25.29
CA SER A 453 -5.67 22.29 25.42
C SER A 453 -6.38 22.79 26.69
N SER A 454 -5.62 23.08 27.76
CA SER A 454 -6.18 23.67 28.97
C SER A 454 -6.61 25.13 28.76
N ASP A 455 -5.82 25.92 28.04
CA ASP A 455 -6.17 27.31 27.70
C ASP A 455 -7.33 27.38 26.71
N GLU A 456 -7.44 26.44 25.77
CA GLU A 456 -8.61 26.30 24.89
C GLU A 456 -9.88 25.91 25.66
N LEU A 457 -9.78 25.03 26.65
CA LEU A 457 -10.88 24.66 27.52
C LEU A 457 -11.33 25.87 28.38
N LEU A 458 -10.38 26.58 28.97
CA LEU A 458 -10.65 27.76 29.80
C LEU A 458 -11.27 28.89 28.99
N SER A 459 -10.83 29.10 27.74
CA SER A 459 -11.34 30.15 26.86
C SER A 459 -12.80 29.95 26.47
N ARG A 460 -13.37 28.75 26.59
CA ARG A 460 -14.79 28.47 26.37
C ARG A 460 -15.70 29.05 27.47
N TYR A 461 -15.18 29.18 28.68
CA TYR A 461 -15.95 29.58 29.87
C TYR A 461 -15.51 30.91 30.44
N LEU A 462 -14.32 31.40 30.08
CA LEU A 462 -13.77 32.67 30.54
C LEU A 462 -13.51 33.60 29.37
N GLY A 463 -13.81 34.87 29.52
CA GLY A 463 -13.40 35.90 28.56
C GLY A 463 -11.89 36.10 28.53
N ALA A 464 -11.37 36.67 27.42
CA ALA A 464 -9.93 36.83 27.20
C ALA A 464 -9.21 37.57 28.35
N ASP A 465 -9.81 38.61 28.89
CA ASP A 465 -9.26 39.41 30.01
C ASP A 465 -9.22 38.61 31.31
N ALA A 466 -10.26 37.83 31.60
CA ALA A 466 -10.31 36.96 32.79
C ALA A 466 -9.29 35.83 32.70
N LEU A 467 -9.10 35.27 31.52
CA LEU A 467 -8.07 34.23 31.27
C LEU A 467 -6.64 34.78 31.41
N ALA A 468 -6.41 36.01 30.92
CA ALA A 468 -5.09 36.67 31.07
C ALA A 468 -4.75 37.00 32.50
N ALA A 469 -5.76 37.30 33.34
CA ALA A 469 -5.60 37.65 34.77
C ALA A 469 -5.43 36.42 35.68
N LEU A 470 -5.56 35.16 35.18
CA LEU A 470 -5.41 33.96 35.99
C LEU A 470 -3.95 33.58 36.20
N ASP A 471 -3.57 33.36 37.45
CA ASP A 471 -2.29 32.77 37.78
C ASP A 471 -2.15 31.34 37.24
N ARG A 472 -0.92 30.95 36.94
CA ARG A 472 -0.60 29.60 36.42
C ARG A 472 -1.16 28.47 37.32
N PHE A 473 -1.17 28.67 38.62
CA PHE A 473 -1.71 27.72 39.58
C PHE A 473 -3.23 27.55 39.40
N ASP A 474 -3.98 28.65 39.33
CA ASP A 474 -5.43 28.65 39.16
C ASP A 474 -5.84 28.14 37.79
N ARG A 475 -5.07 28.43 36.73
CA ARG A 475 -5.29 27.87 35.39
C ARG A 475 -5.29 26.35 35.36
N VAL A 476 -4.26 25.72 35.97
CA VAL A 476 -4.11 24.27 36.00
C VAL A 476 -5.24 23.62 36.81
N GLN A 477 -5.54 24.17 37.97
CA GLN A 477 -6.61 23.64 38.83
C GLN A 477 -7.98 23.81 38.20
N LEU A 478 -8.28 24.97 37.65
CA LEU A 478 -9.57 25.24 37.04
C LEU A 478 -9.79 24.38 35.80
N ALA A 479 -8.78 24.18 34.94
CA ALA A 479 -8.87 23.30 33.79
C ALA A 479 -9.15 21.84 34.20
N ASP A 480 -8.52 21.34 35.26
CA ASP A 480 -8.78 20.01 35.80
C ASP A 480 -10.21 19.87 36.33
N VAL A 481 -10.65 20.85 37.14
CA VAL A 481 -12.01 20.89 37.68
C VAL A 481 -13.06 20.95 36.58
N LEU A 482 -12.85 21.76 35.53
CA LEU A 482 -13.77 21.86 34.37
C LEU A 482 -13.81 20.55 33.60
N THR A 483 -12.68 19.86 33.42
CA THR A 483 -12.60 18.57 32.74
C THR A 483 -13.43 17.52 33.47
N VAL A 484 -13.25 17.41 34.81
CA VAL A 484 -14.02 16.45 35.64
C VAL A 484 -15.51 16.82 35.67
N CYS A 485 -15.84 18.11 35.75
CA CYS A 485 -17.23 18.56 35.74
C CYS A 485 -17.94 18.29 34.41
N SER A 486 -17.27 18.49 33.29
CA SER A 486 -17.85 18.25 31.96
C SER A 486 -18.16 16.77 31.71
N SER A 487 -17.33 15.85 32.22
CA SER A 487 -17.53 14.39 32.13
C SER A 487 -18.50 13.83 33.18
N SER A 488 -18.76 14.56 34.28
CA SER A 488 -19.59 14.10 35.38
C SER A 488 -21.08 14.30 35.17
N ARG A 489 -21.91 13.36 35.62
CA ARG A 489 -23.39 13.42 35.51
C ARG A 489 -24.06 14.42 36.49
N SER A 490 -23.38 14.83 37.56
CA SER A 490 -23.87 15.75 38.58
C SER A 490 -22.72 16.39 39.37
N LEU A 491 -22.99 17.56 40.00
CA LEU A 491 -22.04 18.21 40.92
C LEU A 491 -21.58 17.27 42.04
N SER A 492 -22.48 16.41 42.53
CA SER A 492 -22.13 15.42 43.57
C SER A 492 -21.19 14.33 43.05
N HIS A 493 -21.31 13.98 41.76
CA HIS A 493 -20.40 13.02 41.10
C HIS A 493 -19.01 13.64 40.91
N ALA A 494 -18.94 14.83 40.34
CA ALA A 494 -17.70 15.58 40.21
C ALA A 494 -17.00 15.83 41.55
N GLY A 495 -17.77 16.19 42.58
CA GLY A 495 -17.23 16.41 43.91
C GLY A 495 -16.65 15.14 44.58
N ARG A 496 -17.25 13.98 44.33
CA ARG A 496 -16.70 12.69 44.81
C ARG A 496 -15.38 12.35 44.17
N GLU A 497 -15.22 12.64 42.90
CA GLU A 497 -14.01 12.39 42.16
C GLU A 497 -12.90 13.36 42.54
N LEU A 498 -13.17 14.66 42.51
CA LEU A 498 -12.20 15.71 42.83
C LEU A 498 -11.71 15.70 44.29
N PHE A 499 -12.54 15.23 45.22
CA PHE A 499 -12.24 15.28 46.66
C PHE A 499 -12.15 13.89 47.31
N ALA A 500 -11.86 12.83 46.54
CA ALA A 500 -11.86 11.44 46.98
C ALA A 500 -11.08 11.22 48.31
N GLU A 501 -9.88 11.75 48.42
CA GLU A 501 -9.05 11.59 49.61
C GLU A 501 -9.43 12.53 50.76
N SER A 502 -9.72 13.80 50.45
CA SER A 502 -10.09 14.74 51.50
C SER A 502 -11.46 14.44 52.14
N ARG A 503 -12.34 13.74 51.43
CA ARG A 503 -13.62 13.24 51.90
C ARG A 503 -13.48 12.22 53.05
N LYS A 504 -12.47 11.35 52.98
CA LYS A 504 -12.20 10.33 54.01
C LYS A 504 -11.87 10.91 55.39
N ARG A 505 -11.42 12.15 55.45
CA ARG A 505 -10.95 12.86 56.66
C ARG A 505 -11.95 13.83 57.24
N ARG A 506 -13.15 14.00 56.64
CA ARG A 506 -14.16 15.00 57.09
C ARG A 506 -15.41 14.33 57.64
N SER A 507 -15.96 14.95 58.68
CA SER A 507 -17.20 14.55 59.34
C SER A 507 -18.47 14.93 58.54
N SER A 508 -18.42 15.98 57.70
CA SER A 508 -19.51 16.42 56.84
C SER A 508 -19.13 16.32 55.35
N GLN A 509 -19.96 15.63 54.53
CA GLN A 509 -19.68 15.29 53.13
C GLN A 509 -20.56 16.10 52.18
N ASN A 510 -20.34 17.42 52.05
CA ASN A 510 -21.02 18.24 51.02
C ASN A 510 -20.06 18.63 49.89
N ASP A 511 -19.63 17.61 49.12
CA ASP A 511 -18.67 17.79 48.04
C ASP A 511 -19.25 18.57 46.85
N ALA A 512 -20.56 18.49 46.62
CA ALA A 512 -21.25 19.27 45.60
C ALA A 512 -21.17 20.80 45.86
N ASP A 513 -21.32 21.21 47.14
CA ASP A 513 -21.20 22.62 47.53
C ASP A 513 -19.76 23.13 47.41
N ARG A 514 -18.78 22.26 47.67
CA ARG A 514 -17.35 22.58 47.46
C ARG A 514 -17.04 22.89 46.00
N VAL A 515 -17.51 22.05 45.08
CA VAL A 515 -17.33 22.28 43.64
C VAL A 515 -18.07 23.55 43.20
N ARG A 516 -19.30 23.75 43.67
CA ARG A 516 -20.08 24.97 43.38
C ARG A 516 -19.35 26.23 43.81
N LYS A 517 -18.86 26.28 45.05
CA LYS A 517 -18.09 27.40 45.59
C LYS A 517 -16.79 27.64 44.85
N TYR A 518 -16.12 26.57 44.42
CA TYR A 518 -14.90 26.71 43.64
C TYR A 518 -15.18 27.33 42.26
N LEU A 519 -16.19 26.84 41.52
CA LEU A 519 -16.57 27.36 40.21
C LEU A 519 -17.07 28.82 40.29
N ALA A 520 -17.81 29.17 41.37
CA ALA A 520 -18.31 30.53 41.61
C ALA A 520 -17.18 31.56 41.76
N ARG A 521 -15.97 31.19 42.18
CA ARG A 521 -14.81 32.11 42.24
C ARG A 521 -14.41 32.63 40.86
N PHE A 522 -14.76 31.90 39.81
CA PHE A 522 -14.47 32.22 38.41
C PHE A 522 -15.72 32.59 37.62
N ALA A 523 -16.82 32.89 38.33
CA ALA A 523 -18.13 33.24 37.74
C ALA A 523 -18.70 32.15 36.81
N ILE A 524 -18.34 30.85 37.00
CA ILE A 524 -18.82 29.71 36.21
C ILE A 524 -19.91 28.99 37.01
N SER A 525 -21.03 28.68 36.38
CA SER A 525 -22.12 27.89 36.97
C SER A 525 -22.13 26.47 36.43
N TRP A 526 -22.80 25.53 37.13
CA TRP A 526 -22.97 24.17 36.62
C TRP A 526 -23.79 24.12 35.32
N VAL A 527 -24.71 25.06 35.12
CA VAL A 527 -25.53 25.13 33.91
C VAL A 527 -24.67 25.45 32.71
N ASP A 528 -23.70 26.36 32.85
CA ASP A 528 -22.77 26.74 31.77
C ASP A 528 -21.92 25.57 31.29
N LEU A 529 -21.75 24.51 32.12
CA LEU A 529 -20.96 23.32 31.78
C LEU A 529 -21.77 22.22 31.07
N LYS A 530 -23.10 22.34 31.02
CA LYS A 530 -24.01 21.31 30.46
C LYS A 530 -24.88 21.82 29.32
N GLY A 531 -24.81 23.13 29.02
CA GLY A 531 -25.37 23.75 27.79
C GLY A 531 -24.38 23.64 26.68
#